data_6b4ed9d38a5a782069cca51eb0d4f52b
#
_entry.id   6b4ed9d38a5a782069cca51eb0d4f52b
#
_cell.length_a   1.000
_cell.length_b   1.000
_cell.length_c   1.000
_cell.angle_alpha   90.00
_cell.angle_beta   90.00
_cell.angle_gamma   90.00
#
_symmetry.space_group_name_H-M   'P 1'
#
loop_
_entity.id
_entity.type
_entity.pdbx_description
1 polymer ?
#
loop_
_entity_poly.entity_id
_entity_poly.type
_entity_poly.pdbx_seq_one_letter_code
_entity_poly.pdbx_strand_id
1 'polypeptide(L)'
;MSPGSRKKRKRKRRQQGAARAKRPSGQEAMERGYARSRAKNEEARAALKPLATGERPRAVTVGAIVLFVVVVVNVGLFVAGVKIGSQRPNVFGVALYSGVLLLTGWGMWRARYWAVLGMQTLLAITLILACLALVLGTPDALAAVALLAIIAAAGTLFWFLIKAMARIQMPERPGANR
;
A
#
# COMPACT_ATOMS: atom_id res chain seq x y z
N MET A 1 -36.76 46.89 -35.74
CA MET A 1 -36.28 46.02 -34.62
C MET A 1 -37.40 45.94 -33.59
N SER A 2 -38.00 44.75 -33.41
CA SER A 2 -39.17 44.53 -32.54
C SER A 2 -38.82 44.71 -31.06
N PRO A 3 -39.66 45.41 -30.28
CA PRO A 3 -39.45 45.69 -28.83
C PRO A 3 -39.36 44.41 -27.96
N GLY A 4 -39.87 43.26 -28.45
CA GLY A 4 -39.82 41.99 -27.76
C GLY A 4 -38.43 41.35 -27.64
N SER A 5 -37.54 41.63 -28.59
CA SER A 5 -36.19 41.04 -28.63
C SER A 5 -35.26 41.64 -27.58
N ARG A 6 -35.43 42.96 -27.25
CA ARG A 6 -34.64 43.66 -26.20
C ARG A 6 -35.01 43.13 -24.79
N LYS A 7 -36.30 42.89 -24.52
CA LYS A 7 -36.76 42.32 -23.20
C LYS A 7 -36.22 40.92 -22.97
N LYS A 8 -36.21 40.04 -23.98
CA LYS A 8 -35.67 38.67 -23.91
C LYS A 8 -34.15 38.69 -23.61
N ARG A 9 -33.39 39.55 -24.31
CA ARG A 9 -31.93 39.69 -24.05
C ARG A 9 -31.62 40.19 -22.66
N LYS A 10 -32.40 41.15 -22.11
CA LYS A 10 -32.22 41.72 -20.77
C LYS A 10 -32.55 40.65 -19.69
N ARG A 11 -33.57 39.82 -19.88
CA ARG A 11 -33.89 38.70 -18.99
C ARG A 11 -32.78 37.62 -19.00
N LYS A 12 -32.27 37.28 -20.16
CA LYS A 12 -31.19 36.27 -20.32
C LYS A 12 -29.88 36.74 -19.66
N ARG A 13 -29.52 38.04 -19.80
CA ARG A 13 -28.37 38.61 -19.10
C ARG A 13 -28.54 38.63 -17.58
N ARG A 14 -29.73 38.97 -17.06
CA ARG A 14 -29.99 38.91 -15.61
C ARG A 14 -29.94 37.47 -15.08
N GLN A 15 -30.46 36.48 -15.81
CA GLN A 15 -30.36 35.06 -15.42
C GLN A 15 -28.93 34.57 -15.47
N GLN A 16 -28.14 34.94 -16.48
CA GLN A 16 -26.74 34.60 -16.57
C GLN A 16 -25.90 35.27 -15.48
N GLY A 17 -26.18 36.52 -15.14
CA GLY A 17 -25.55 37.23 -14.01
C GLY A 17 -25.85 36.59 -12.67
N ALA A 18 -27.11 36.22 -12.44
CA ALA A 18 -27.55 35.53 -11.21
C ALA A 18 -26.94 34.10 -11.10
N ALA A 19 -26.81 33.39 -12.23
CA ALA A 19 -26.15 32.07 -12.30
C ALA A 19 -24.63 32.18 -12.07
N ARG A 20 -24.01 33.30 -12.51
CA ARG A 20 -22.58 33.54 -12.30
C ARG A 20 -22.27 33.93 -10.85
N ALA A 21 -23.20 34.71 -10.21
CA ALA A 21 -23.10 35.07 -8.78
C ALA A 21 -23.33 33.87 -7.84
N LYS A 22 -23.99 32.79 -8.31
CA LYS A 22 -24.18 31.53 -7.57
C LYS A 22 -23.03 30.52 -7.72
N ARG A 23 -22.06 30.78 -8.59
CA ARG A 23 -20.88 29.90 -8.66
C ARG A 23 -19.99 30.19 -7.46
N PRO A 24 -19.71 29.15 -6.64
CA PRO A 24 -18.81 29.34 -5.51
C PRO A 24 -17.47 29.86 -5.99
N SER A 25 -16.87 30.76 -5.24
CA SER A 25 -15.50 31.23 -5.50
C SER A 25 -14.56 30.03 -5.51
N GLY A 26 -13.43 30.14 -6.21
CA GLY A 26 -12.46 29.04 -6.26
C GLY A 26 -12.04 28.57 -4.85
N GLN A 27 -11.96 29.49 -3.90
CA GLN A 27 -11.68 29.20 -2.49
C GLN A 27 -12.81 28.41 -1.82
N GLU A 28 -14.07 28.82 -1.98
CA GLU A 28 -15.22 28.07 -1.44
C GLU A 28 -15.36 26.67 -2.08
N ALA A 29 -15.02 26.51 -3.36
CA ALA A 29 -15.02 25.21 -4.02
C ALA A 29 -13.93 24.30 -3.45
N MET A 30 -12.75 24.85 -3.17
CA MET A 30 -11.65 24.15 -2.51
C MET A 30 -12.00 23.77 -1.07
N GLU A 31 -12.55 24.68 -0.28
CA GLU A 31 -12.99 24.43 1.10
C GLU A 31 -14.05 23.31 1.16
N ARG A 32 -15.03 23.33 0.26
CA ARG A 32 -16.02 22.24 0.13
C ARG A 32 -15.38 20.93 -0.27
N GLY A 33 -14.36 20.95 -1.13
CA GLY A 33 -13.56 19.77 -1.47
C GLY A 33 -12.84 19.18 -0.25
N TYR A 34 -12.17 20.04 0.52
CA TYR A 34 -11.50 19.63 1.76
C TYR A 34 -12.48 19.15 2.83
N ALA A 35 -13.62 19.81 3.00
CA ALA A 35 -14.65 19.37 3.95
C ALA A 35 -15.19 17.98 3.61
N ARG A 36 -15.49 17.71 2.32
CA ARG A 36 -15.90 16.38 1.86
C ARG A 36 -14.81 15.32 2.05
N SER A 37 -13.57 15.67 1.80
CA SER A 37 -12.43 14.77 2.01
C SER A 37 -12.26 14.45 3.50
N ARG A 38 -12.38 15.45 4.38
CA ARG A 38 -12.35 15.24 5.84
C ARG A 38 -13.48 14.35 6.32
N ALA A 39 -14.71 14.59 5.88
CA ALA A 39 -15.86 13.76 6.25
C ALA A 39 -15.66 12.30 5.82
N LYS A 40 -15.22 12.05 4.58
CA LYS A 40 -14.91 10.70 4.10
C LYS A 40 -13.77 10.04 4.89
N ASN A 41 -12.74 10.81 5.26
CA ASN A 41 -11.66 10.30 6.08
C ASN A 41 -12.12 9.99 7.51
N GLU A 42 -13.03 10.78 8.07
CA GLU A 42 -13.62 10.53 9.39
C GLU A 42 -14.52 9.30 9.38
N GLU A 43 -15.35 9.13 8.35
CA GLU A 43 -16.15 7.92 8.16
C GLU A 43 -15.26 6.67 7.99
N ALA A 44 -14.21 6.76 7.15
CA ALA A 44 -13.27 5.67 6.97
C ALA A 44 -12.52 5.32 8.27
N ARG A 45 -12.15 6.34 9.06
CA ARG A 45 -11.54 6.14 10.39
C ARG A 45 -12.54 5.56 11.39
N ALA A 46 -13.80 5.96 11.34
CA ALA A 46 -14.84 5.43 12.21
C ALA A 46 -15.17 3.95 11.90
N ALA A 47 -15.09 3.57 10.62
CA ALA A 47 -15.29 2.19 10.18
C ALA A 47 -14.13 1.24 10.55
N LEU A 48 -12.92 1.78 10.81
CA LEU A 48 -11.79 0.98 11.26
C LEU A 48 -11.92 0.71 12.76
N LYS A 49 -12.03 -0.57 13.15
CA LYS A 49 -11.95 -0.97 14.56
C LYS A 49 -10.53 -0.72 15.06
N PRO A 50 -10.33 0.06 16.15
CA PRO A 50 -9.00 0.19 16.76
C PRO A 50 -8.54 -1.20 17.22
N LEU A 51 -7.24 -1.45 17.08
CA LEU A 51 -6.62 -2.68 17.59
C LEU A 51 -6.63 -2.63 19.12
N ALA A 52 -7.01 -3.73 19.77
CA ALA A 52 -6.87 -3.86 21.21
C ALA A 52 -5.37 -3.85 21.58
N THR A 53 -5.05 -3.42 22.80
CA THR A 53 -3.67 -3.37 23.30
C THR A 53 -3.02 -4.75 23.18
N GLY A 54 -1.99 -4.87 22.32
CA GLY A 54 -1.32 -6.15 22.05
C GLY A 54 -1.91 -6.98 20.90
N GLU A 55 -3.01 -6.54 20.28
CA GLU A 55 -3.57 -7.21 19.08
C GLU A 55 -2.70 -6.93 17.85
N ARG A 56 -2.36 -8.01 17.13
CA ARG A 56 -1.54 -7.92 15.91
C ARG A 56 -2.44 -8.04 14.67
N PRO A 57 -2.28 -7.14 13.68
CA PRO A 57 -2.95 -7.32 12.41
C PRO A 57 -2.54 -8.65 11.77
N ARG A 58 -3.48 -9.44 11.32
CA ARG A 58 -3.23 -10.74 10.67
C ARG A 58 -2.19 -10.63 9.54
N ALA A 59 -2.24 -9.55 8.76
CA ALA A 59 -1.28 -9.31 7.68
C ALA A 59 0.16 -9.19 8.18
N VAL A 60 0.39 -8.57 9.33
CA VAL A 60 1.73 -8.46 9.93
C VAL A 60 2.24 -9.82 10.40
N THR A 61 1.37 -10.63 11.01
CA THR A 61 1.72 -12.00 11.41
C THR A 61 2.04 -12.88 10.20
N VAL A 62 1.21 -12.82 9.16
CA VAL A 62 1.46 -13.56 7.91
C VAL A 62 2.77 -13.11 7.26
N GLY A 63 3.03 -11.79 7.20
CA GLY A 63 4.28 -11.27 6.68
C GLY A 63 5.51 -11.75 7.45
N ALA A 64 5.45 -11.81 8.79
CA ALA A 64 6.53 -12.35 9.61
C ALA A 64 6.77 -13.84 9.31
N ILE A 65 5.70 -14.65 9.21
CA ILE A 65 5.81 -16.08 8.87
C ILE A 65 6.43 -16.25 7.48
N VAL A 66 6.00 -15.49 6.50
CA VAL A 66 6.56 -15.53 5.13
C VAL A 66 8.06 -15.25 5.16
N LEU A 67 8.52 -14.23 5.91
CA LEU A 67 9.95 -13.94 6.03
C LEU A 67 10.73 -15.10 6.66
N PHE A 68 10.22 -15.71 7.71
CA PHE A 68 10.86 -16.89 8.33
C PHE A 68 10.93 -18.07 7.36
N VAL A 69 9.85 -18.34 6.63
CA VAL A 69 9.84 -19.41 5.60
C VAL A 69 10.88 -19.12 4.51
N VAL A 70 10.94 -17.88 4.01
CA VAL A 70 11.92 -17.48 2.99
C VAL A 70 13.35 -17.66 3.50
N VAL A 71 13.64 -17.33 4.78
CA VAL A 71 14.95 -17.57 5.38
C VAL A 71 15.28 -19.06 5.42
N VAL A 72 14.34 -19.88 5.90
CA VAL A 72 14.54 -21.34 5.97
C VAL A 72 14.81 -21.92 4.60
N VAL A 73 14.01 -21.53 3.59
CA VAL A 73 14.20 -21.97 2.20
C VAL A 73 15.56 -21.50 1.65
N ASN A 74 15.91 -20.24 1.86
CA ASN A 74 17.17 -19.66 1.36
C ASN A 74 18.39 -20.39 1.95
N VAL A 75 18.42 -20.57 3.28
CA VAL A 75 19.49 -21.30 3.97
C VAL A 75 19.49 -22.78 3.57
N GLY A 76 18.32 -23.40 3.46
CA GLY A 76 18.18 -24.79 3.04
C GLY A 76 18.72 -25.03 1.63
N LEU A 77 18.38 -24.19 0.66
CA LEU A 77 18.91 -24.24 -0.71
C LEU A 77 20.43 -24.05 -0.74
N PHE A 78 20.96 -23.14 0.09
CA PHE A 78 22.39 -22.91 0.21
C PHE A 78 23.10 -24.15 0.75
N VAL A 79 22.60 -24.77 1.83
CA VAL A 79 23.17 -25.98 2.43
C VAL A 79 23.07 -27.17 1.46
N ALA A 80 21.98 -27.29 0.71
CA ALA A 80 21.81 -28.29 -0.34
C ALA A 80 22.72 -28.07 -1.55
N GLY A 81 23.49 -26.98 -1.59
CA GLY A 81 24.45 -26.70 -2.67
C GLY A 81 23.80 -26.29 -3.99
N VAL A 82 22.56 -25.81 -3.95
CA VAL A 82 21.83 -25.36 -5.13
C VAL A 82 22.53 -24.14 -5.71
N LYS A 83 22.81 -24.18 -7.00
CA LYS A 83 23.45 -23.09 -7.74
C LYS A 83 22.36 -22.13 -8.26
N ILE A 84 22.59 -20.84 -8.14
CA ILE A 84 21.76 -19.80 -8.78
C ILE A 84 22.46 -19.41 -10.07
N GLY A 85 21.91 -19.85 -11.22
CA GLY A 85 22.61 -19.74 -12.50
C GLY A 85 23.86 -20.62 -12.53
N SER A 86 24.99 -20.07 -12.97
CA SER A 86 26.29 -20.76 -13.06
C SER A 86 27.14 -20.66 -11.79
N GLN A 87 26.78 -19.84 -10.82
CA GLN A 87 27.59 -19.53 -9.63
C GLN A 87 27.00 -20.10 -8.35
N ARG A 88 27.88 -20.49 -7.42
CA ARG A 88 27.45 -20.79 -6.04
C ARG A 88 27.25 -19.49 -5.27
N PRO A 89 26.14 -19.35 -4.53
CA PRO A 89 25.95 -18.19 -3.68
C PRO A 89 27.10 -18.02 -2.68
N ASN A 90 27.55 -16.78 -2.49
CA ASN A 90 28.57 -16.48 -1.47
C ASN A 90 27.95 -16.61 -0.06
N VAL A 91 28.64 -17.30 0.85
CA VAL A 91 28.27 -17.46 2.27
C VAL A 91 27.92 -16.11 2.91
N PHE A 92 28.75 -15.09 2.71
CA PHE A 92 28.54 -13.76 3.27
C PHE A 92 27.24 -13.12 2.75
N GLY A 93 26.97 -13.25 1.44
CA GLY A 93 25.74 -12.73 0.84
C GLY A 93 24.47 -13.42 1.40
N VAL A 94 24.52 -14.74 1.51
CA VAL A 94 23.41 -15.51 2.10
C VAL A 94 23.19 -15.16 3.57
N ALA A 95 24.26 -15.04 4.34
CA ALA A 95 24.18 -14.67 5.77
C ALA A 95 23.62 -13.25 5.96
N LEU A 96 24.12 -12.29 5.18
CA LEU A 96 23.65 -10.90 5.23
C LEU A 96 22.18 -10.78 4.85
N TYR A 97 21.79 -11.40 3.72
CA TYR A 97 20.40 -11.40 3.25
C TYR A 97 19.47 -12.06 4.26
N SER A 98 19.82 -13.25 4.74
CA SER A 98 19.01 -13.96 5.75
C SER A 98 18.96 -13.20 7.08
N GLY A 99 20.04 -12.53 7.47
CA GLY A 99 20.09 -11.68 8.67
C GLY A 99 19.12 -10.49 8.58
N VAL A 100 19.07 -9.80 7.44
CA VAL A 100 18.13 -8.69 7.20
C VAL A 100 16.68 -9.19 7.25
N LEU A 101 16.39 -10.35 6.63
CA LEU A 101 15.05 -10.94 6.66
C LEU A 101 14.65 -11.35 8.07
N LEU A 102 15.55 -11.98 8.84
CA LEU A 102 15.30 -12.36 10.24
C LEU A 102 15.05 -11.15 11.13
N LEU A 103 15.87 -10.09 10.98
CA LEU A 103 15.70 -8.85 11.75
C LEU A 103 14.33 -8.20 11.43
N THR A 104 13.95 -8.15 10.16
CA THR A 104 12.65 -7.62 9.73
C THR A 104 11.50 -8.50 10.24
N GLY A 105 11.61 -9.83 10.11
CA GLY A 105 10.62 -10.79 10.60
C GLY A 105 10.43 -10.71 12.12
N TRP A 106 11.52 -10.60 12.87
CA TRP A 106 11.48 -10.40 14.31
C TRP A 106 10.81 -9.08 14.71
N GLY A 107 11.16 -7.98 14.00
CA GLY A 107 10.53 -6.69 14.21
C GLY A 107 9.02 -6.71 13.91
N MET A 108 8.61 -7.41 12.84
CA MET A 108 7.19 -7.63 12.52
C MET A 108 6.50 -8.48 13.59
N TRP A 109 7.17 -9.53 14.08
CA TRP A 109 6.64 -10.33 15.18
C TRP A 109 6.37 -9.48 16.44
N ARG A 110 7.19 -8.45 16.69
CA ARG A 110 6.96 -7.46 17.74
C ARG A 110 6.03 -6.31 17.34
N ALA A 111 5.38 -6.37 16.17
CA ALA A 111 4.52 -5.33 15.61
C ALA A 111 5.18 -3.94 15.55
N ARG A 112 6.50 -3.88 15.35
CA ARG A 112 7.22 -2.61 15.25
C ARG A 112 6.99 -1.95 13.90
N TYR A 113 6.67 -0.66 13.91
CA TYR A 113 6.40 0.14 12.72
C TYR A 113 7.51 0.08 11.66
N TRP A 114 8.79 0.21 12.08
CA TRP A 114 9.92 0.17 11.15
C TRP A 114 10.04 -1.18 10.41
N ALA A 115 9.64 -2.28 11.06
CA ALA A 115 9.72 -3.60 10.44
C ALA A 115 8.64 -3.79 9.36
N VAL A 116 7.46 -3.21 9.56
CA VAL A 116 6.39 -3.21 8.53
C VAL A 116 6.82 -2.38 7.33
N LEU A 117 7.46 -1.21 7.55
CA LEU A 117 8.07 -0.42 6.48
C LEU A 117 9.16 -1.20 5.75
N GLY A 118 10.06 -1.86 6.51
CA GLY A 118 11.12 -2.69 5.94
C GLY A 118 10.56 -3.81 5.05
N MET A 119 9.51 -4.49 5.51
CA MET A 119 8.82 -5.51 4.71
C MET A 119 8.18 -4.93 3.44
N GLN A 120 7.55 -3.75 3.53
CA GLN A 120 6.99 -3.08 2.35
C GLN A 120 8.07 -2.73 1.33
N THR A 121 9.22 -2.25 1.80
CA THR A 121 10.37 -1.95 0.94
C THR A 121 10.90 -3.23 0.26
N LEU A 122 11.05 -4.32 1.00
CA LEU A 122 11.46 -5.61 0.45
C LEU A 122 10.48 -6.12 -0.61
N LEU A 123 9.17 -6.05 -0.33
CA LEU A 123 8.14 -6.43 -1.29
C LEU A 123 8.15 -5.55 -2.54
N ALA A 124 8.31 -4.23 -2.38
CA ALA A 124 8.40 -3.31 -3.51
C ALA A 124 9.61 -3.64 -4.41
N ILE A 125 10.78 -3.88 -3.81
CA ILE A 125 11.98 -4.29 -4.55
C ILE A 125 11.73 -5.64 -5.25
N THR A 126 11.15 -6.61 -4.56
CA THR A 126 10.82 -7.91 -5.14
C THR A 126 9.88 -7.78 -6.33
N LEU A 127 8.84 -6.94 -6.23
CA LEU A 127 7.91 -6.68 -7.32
C LEU A 127 8.61 -6.04 -8.53
N ILE A 128 9.46 -5.03 -8.30
CA ILE A 128 10.21 -4.37 -9.36
C ILE A 128 11.13 -5.36 -10.06
N LEU A 129 11.89 -6.16 -9.30
CA LEU A 129 12.82 -7.14 -9.88
C LEU A 129 12.08 -8.27 -10.61
N ALA A 130 10.96 -8.75 -10.08
CA ALA A 130 10.15 -9.77 -10.73
C ALA A 130 9.51 -9.26 -12.04
N CYS A 131 8.99 -8.03 -12.05
CA CYS A 131 8.49 -7.40 -13.27
C CYS A 131 9.60 -7.19 -14.29
N LEU A 132 10.78 -6.73 -13.86
CA LEU A 132 11.94 -6.54 -14.74
C LEU A 132 12.41 -7.86 -15.33
N ALA A 133 12.50 -8.92 -14.53
CA ALA A 133 12.86 -10.26 -15.01
C ALA A 133 11.85 -10.78 -16.04
N LEU A 134 10.56 -10.51 -15.86
CA LEU A 134 9.53 -10.89 -16.82
C LEU A 134 9.66 -10.14 -18.14
N VAL A 135 9.99 -8.82 -18.10
CA VAL A 135 10.16 -7.98 -19.29
C VAL A 135 11.45 -8.33 -20.06
N LEU A 136 12.55 -8.63 -19.35
CA LEU A 136 13.82 -9.05 -19.97
C LEU A 136 13.76 -10.43 -20.60
N GLY A 137 12.69 -11.18 -20.32
CA GLY A 137 12.47 -12.52 -20.82
C GLY A 137 12.97 -13.59 -19.84
N THR A 138 12.17 -14.64 -19.72
CA THR A 138 12.47 -15.82 -18.89
C THR A 138 12.92 -16.96 -19.79
N PRO A 139 13.83 -17.85 -19.31
CA PRO A 139 14.35 -18.93 -20.14
C PRO A 139 13.30 -19.99 -20.48
N ASP A 140 12.25 -20.11 -19.68
CA ASP A 140 11.19 -21.10 -19.88
C ASP A 140 9.81 -20.61 -19.35
N ALA A 141 8.76 -21.32 -19.77
CA ALA A 141 7.38 -21.02 -19.35
C ALA A 141 7.16 -21.22 -17.84
N LEU A 142 7.85 -22.18 -17.22
CA LEU A 142 7.72 -22.47 -15.79
C LEU A 142 8.25 -21.29 -14.96
N ALA A 143 9.40 -20.73 -15.36
CA ALA A 143 9.95 -19.53 -14.72
C ALA A 143 9.01 -18.32 -14.86
N ALA A 144 8.37 -18.15 -16.02
CA ALA A 144 7.38 -17.09 -16.22
C ALA A 144 6.18 -17.24 -15.28
N VAL A 145 5.63 -18.46 -15.16
CA VAL A 145 4.51 -18.75 -14.26
C VAL A 145 4.92 -18.52 -12.80
N ALA A 146 6.12 -18.94 -12.41
CA ALA A 146 6.64 -18.72 -11.05
C ALA A 146 6.78 -17.21 -10.74
N LEU A 147 7.29 -16.41 -11.67
CA LEU A 147 7.38 -14.94 -11.51
C LEU A 147 6.00 -14.30 -11.37
N LEU A 148 5.03 -14.70 -12.18
CA LEU A 148 3.65 -14.21 -12.06
C LEU A 148 3.03 -14.57 -10.70
N ALA A 149 3.27 -15.78 -10.21
CA ALA A 149 2.82 -16.20 -8.88
C ALA A 149 3.47 -15.35 -7.77
N ILE A 150 4.78 -15.06 -7.88
CA ILE A 150 5.50 -14.17 -6.94
C ILE A 150 4.90 -12.77 -6.98
N ILE A 151 4.65 -12.20 -8.16
CA ILE A 151 4.06 -10.87 -8.32
C ILE A 151 2.68 -10.82 -7.68
N ALA A 152 1.83 -11.83 -7.92
CA ALA A 152 0.49 -11.89 -7.34
C ALA A 152 0.54 -12.02 -5.80
N ALA A 153 1.37 -12.89 -5.27
CA ALA A 153 1.52 -13.11 -3.83
C ALA A 153 2.11 -11.87 -3.12
N ALA A 154 3.21 -11.31 -3.66
CA ALA A 154 3.86 -10.13 -3.10
C ALA A 154 2.97 -8.89 -3.19
N GLY A 155 2.27 -8.68 -4.30
CA GLY A 155 1.33 -7.58 -4.48
C GLY A 155 0.14 -7.65 -3.52
N THR A 156 -0.41 -8.84 -3.33
CA THR A 156 -1.50 -9.08 -2.38
C THR A 156 -1.04 -8.80 -0.94
N LEU A 157 0.12 -9.32 -0.54
CA LEU A 157 0.67 -9.09 0.80
C LEU A 157 1.00 -7.61 1.02
N PHE A 158 1.57 -6.94 0.02
CA PHE A 158 1.85 -5.51 0.05
C PHE A 158 0.58 -4.68 0.30
N TRP A 159 -0.50 -4.99 -0.42
CA TRP A 159 -1.80 -4.34 -0.24
C TRP A 159 -2.36 -4.52 1.18
N PHE A 160 -2.30 -5.74 1.72
CA PHE A 160 -2.76 -5.99 3.09
C PHE A 160 -1.91 -5.31 4.15
N LEU A 161 -0.59 -5.18 3.93
CA LEU A 161 0.30 -4.46 4.83
C LEU A 161 0.02 -2.95 4.84
N ILE A 162 -0.32 -2.34 3.70
CA ILE A 162 -0.76 -0.93 3.67
C ILE A 162 -2.01 -0.73 4.55
N LYS A 163 -3.00 -1.61 4.41
CA LYS A 163 -4.21 -1.57 5.24
C LYS A 163 -3.92 -1.79 6.74
N ALA A 164 -2.99 -2.69 7.05
CA ALA A 164 -2.59 -2.96 8.43
C ALA A 164 -1.89 -1.75 9.05
N MET A 165 -1.05 -1.05 8.28
CA MET A 165 -0.31 0.13 8.75
C MET A 165 -1.24 1.27 9.14
N ALA A 166 -2.31 1.49 8.38
CA ALA A 166 -3.33 2.49 8.71
C ALA A 166 -3.97 2.24 10.10
N ARG A 167 -4.05 0.99 10.54
CA ARG A 167 -4.57 0.62 11.87
C ARG A 167 -3.54 0.80 12.99
N ILE A 168 -2.27 0.56 12.72
CA ILE A 168 -1.18 0.69 13.72
C ILE A 168 -0.94 2.17 14.05
N GLN A 169 -1.17 3.08 13.11
CA GLN A 169 -0.96 4.52 13.29
C GLN A 169 -2.16 5.24 13.93
N MET A 170 -3.27 4.55 14.21
CA MET A 170 -4.40 5.19 14.88
C MET A 170 -4.09 5.36 16.37
N PRO A 171 -4.17 6.60 16.91
CA PRO A 171 -4.11 6.80 18.35
C PRO A 171 -5.33 6.11 19.01
N GLU A 172 -5.09 5.49 20.17
CA GLU A 172 -6.15 4.94 21.01
C GLU A 172 -7.20 6.03 21.25
N ARG A 173 -8.48 5.71 21.01
CA ARG A 173 -9.55 6.66 21.33
C ARG A 173 -9.61 6.82 22.85
N PRO A 174 -9.44 8.04 23.42
CA PRO A 174 -9.68 8.26 24.83
C PRO A 174 -11.14 7.92 25.13
N GLY A 175 -11.40 6.84 25.86
CA GLY A 175 -12.75 6.42 26.27
C GLY A 175 -13.24 5.06 25.79
N ALA A 176 -12.46 4.28 25.04
CA ALA A 176 -12.87 2.94 24.58
C ALA A 176 -12.87 1.86 25.69
N ASN A 177 -12.40 2.19 26.88
CA ASN A 177 -12.30 1.29 28.06
C ASN A 177 -13.27 1.70 29.19
N ARG A 178 -14.49 2.13 28.85
CA ARG A 178 -15.56 2.25 29.83
C ARG A 178 -16.71 1.32 29.54
#